data_9251e2fec29423c8de1d907564d8397d
#
_entry.id   9251e2fec29423c8de1d907564d8397d
#
_cell.length_a   1.000
_cell.length_b   1.000
_cell.length_c   1.000
_cell.angle_alpha   90.00
_cell.angle_beta   90.00
_cell.angle_gamma   90.00
#
_symmetry.space_group_name_H-M   'P 1'
#
loop_
_entity.id
_entity.type
_entity.pdbx_description
1 polymer ?
#
loop_
_entity_poly.entity_id
_entity_poly.type
_entity_poly.pdbx_seq_one_letter_code
_entity_poly.pdbx_strand_id
1 'polypeptide(L)' 'MILRENLYNVYVKTNGMKKFRPMDLKNNKPVINLIHASLLNHYWAYEVLMDLREHNPTMEFKMVKVKA' A
#
# COMPACT_ATOMS: atom_id res chain seq x y z
N MET A 1 21.79 4.63 7.77
CA MET A 1 21.03 3.37 7.95
C MET A 1 19.55 3.66 7.83
N ILE A 2 18.85 2.87 7.03
CA ILE A 2 17.40 2.99 6.90
C ILE A 2 16.74 2.07 7.90
N LEU A 3 15.89 2.63 8.76
CA LEU A 3 15.17 1.85 9.75
C LEU A 3 13.87 1.34 9.13
N ARG A 4 13.70 0.03 9.08
CA ARG A 4 12.50 -0.56 8.47
C ARG A 4 11.21 -0.19 9.21
N GLU A 5 11.29 0.13 10.48
CA GLU A 5 10.13 0.58 11.23
C GLU A 5 9.55 1.90 10.73
N ASN A 6 10.30 2.61 9.89
CA ASN A 6 9.83 3.87 9.29
C ASN A 6 9.28 3.68 7.89
N LEU A 7 9.11 2.43 7.45
CA LEU A 7 8.61 2.12 6.12
C LEU A 7 7.21 1.53 6.18
N TYR A 8 6.44 1.76 5.12
CA TYR A 8 5.05 1.33 5.03
C TYR A 8 4.77 0.68 3.69
N ASN A 9 3.80 -0.24 3.68
CA ASN A 9 3.21 -0.76 2.46
C ASN A 9 1.80 -0.20 2.34
N VAL A 10 1.34 0.01 1.11
CA VAL A 10 -0.05 0.37 0.86
C VAL A 10 -0.79 -0.90 0.44
N TYR A 11 -1.95 -1.11 1.02
CA TYR A 11 -2.80 -2.27 0.75
C TYR A 11 -4.08 -1.83 0.06
N VAL A 12 -4.61 -2.69 -0.78
CA VAL A 12 -5.85 -2.43 -1.51
C VAL A 12 -6.83 -3.59 -1.34
N LYS A 13 -8.12 -3.24 -1.30
CA LYS A 13 -9.19 -4.21 -1.35
C LYS A 13 -10.27 -3.67 -2.29
N THR A 14 -10.53 -4.41 -3.36
CA THR A 14 -11.53 -4.05 -4.34
C THR A 14 -12.73 -4.98 -4.25
N ASN A 15 -13.79 -4.66 -4.98
CA ASN A 15 -14.95 -5.55 -5.08
C ASN A 15 -14.50 -6.93 -5.58
N GLY A 16 -14.96 -7.97 -4.91
CA GLY A 16 -14.57 -9.33 -5.25
C GLY A 16 -13.36 -9.84 -4.51
N MET A 17 -12.62 -8.97 -3.83
CA MET A 17 -11.50 -9.38 -2.98
C MET A 17 -12.01 -9.60 -1.57
N LYS A 18 -11.58 -10.71 -0.95
CA LYS A 18 -11.98 -11.02 0.44
C LYS A 18 -11.05 -10.39 1.46
N LYS A 19 -9.83 -10.06 1.04
CA LYS A 19 -8.79 -9.54 1.94
C LYS A 19 -8.07 -8.39 1.27
N PHE A 20 -7.50 -7.52 2.11
CA PHE A 20 -6.55 -6.54 1.63
C PHE A 20 -5.29 -7.25 1.11
N ARG A 21 -4.72 -6.72 0.03
CA ARG A 21 -3.47 -7.21 -0.51
C ARG A 21 -2.49 -6.06 -0.67
N PRO A 22 -1.20 -6.31 -0.45
CA PRO A 22 -0.19 -5.26 -0.65
C PRO A 22 -0.13 -4.87 -2.12
N MET A 23 0.29 -3.64 -2.38
CA MET A 23 0.36 -3.10 -3.74
C MET A 23 1.78 -2.91 -4.22
N ASP A 24 1.98 -3.18 -5.50
CA ASP A 24 3.11 -2.69 -6.26
C ASP A 24 2.68 -1.37 -6.88
N LEU A 25 3.13 -0.26 -6.30
CA LEU A 25 2.72 1.08 -6.76
C LEU A 25 3.35 1.47 -8.10
N LYS A 26 4.45 0.84 -8.45
CA LYS A 26 5.09 1.09 -9.74
C LYS A 26 4.20 0.61 -10.88
N ASN A 27 3.51 -0.52 -10.69
CA ASN A 27 2.63 -1.11 -11.68
C ASN A 27 1.15 -0.94 -11.35
N ASN A 28 0.84 -0.28 -10.24
CA ASN A 28 -0.53 -0.02 -9.79
C ASN A 28 -1.39 -1.27 -9.71
N LYS A 29 -0.86 -2.32 -9.09
CA LYS A 29 -1.60 -3.58 -8.98
C LYS A 29 -1.36 -4.24 -7.63
N PRO A 30 -2.32 -5.05 -7.15
CA PRO A 30 -2.09 -5.85 -5.96
C PRO A 30 -1.09 -6.96 -6.25
N VAL A 31 -0.34 -7.35 -5.23
CA VAL A 31 0.60 -8.47 -5.32
C VAL A 31 0.33 -9.46 -4.20
N ILE A 32 0.74 -10.70 -4.40
CA ILE A 32 0.53 -11.74 -3.40
C ILE A 32 1.66 -11.74 -2.37
N ASN A 33 2.88 -11.52 -2.85
CA ASN A 33 4.08 -11.60 -2.01
C ASN A 33 4.56 -10.20 -1.63
N LEU A 34 4.78 -9.97 -0.35
CA LEU A 34 5.25 -8.68 0.17
C LEU A 34 6.56 -8.21 -0.42
N ILE A 35 7.40 -9.12 -0.91
CA ILE A 35 8.66 -8.71 -1.52
C ILE A 35 8.47 -7.87 -2.79
N HIS A 36 7.30 -7.99 -3.41
CA HIS A 36 6.97 -7.20 -4.60
C HIS A 36 6.22 -5.92 -4.27
N ALA A 37 5.87 -5.70 -3.01
CA ALA A 37 5.16 -4.50 -2.60
C ALA A 37 6.11 -3.32 -2.48
N SER A 38 5.62 -2.14 -2.81
CA SER A 38 6.40 -0.92 -2.70
C SER A 38 6.61 -0.53 -1.24
N LEU A 39 7.83 -0.08 -0.93
CA LEU A 39 8.17 0.42 0.40
C LEU A 39 8.23 1.93 0.37
N LEU A 40 7.49 2.56 1.27
CA LEU A 40 7.39 4.01 1.31
C LEU A 40 7.61 4.50 2.75
N ASN A 41 8.20 5.68 2.91
CA ASN A 41 8.22 6.31 4.22
C ASN A 41 6.81 6.80 4.56
N HIS A 42 6.58 7.21 5.81
CA HIS A 42 5.27 7.61 6.27
C HIS A 42 4.66 8.73 5.42
N TYR A 43 5.45 9.73 5.09
CA TYR A 43 4.96 10.87 4.32
C TYR A 43 4.45 10.44 2.94
N TRP A 44 5.26 9.69 2.20
CA TRP A 44 4.89 9.26 0.85
C TRP A 44 3.76 8.23 0.87
N ALA A 45 3.76 7.35 1.88
CA ALA A 45 2.68 6.37 2.03
C ALA A 45 1.35 7.09 2.22
N TYR A 46 1.33 8.12 3.07
CA TYR A 46 0.12 8.90 3.32
C TYR A 46 -0.34 9.63 2.07
N GLU A 47 0.58 10.28 1.36
CA GLU A 47 0.24 11.01 0.13
C GLU A 47 -0.34 10.08 -0.94
N VAL A 48 0.29 8.92 -1.14
CA VAL A 48 -0.19 7.93 -2.10
C VAL A 48 -1.56 7.40 -1.68
N LEU A 49 -1.74 7.13 -0.38
CA LEU A 49 -3.00 6.63 0.15
C LEU A 49 -4.15 7.59 -0.15
N MET A 50 -3.94 8.88 0.11
CA MET A 50 -4.97 9.88 -0.13
C MET A 50 -5.27 10.04 -1.62
N ASP A 51 -4.23 10.02 -2.44
CA ASP A 51 -4.39 10.10 -3.90
C ASP A 51 -5.19 8.92 -4.44
N LEU A 52 -4.87 7.71 -4.00
CA LEU A 52 -5.60 6.50 -4.43
C LEU A 52 -7.06 6.56 -4.01
N ARG A 53 -7.33 7.00 -2.79
CA ARG A 53 -8.71 7.13 -2.31
C ARG A 53 -9.50 8.14 -3.12
N GLU A 54 -8.87 9.24 -3.50
CA GLU A 54 -9.53 10.27 -4.28
C GLU A 54 -9.89 9.80 -5.68
N HIS A 55 -8.97 9.07 -6.34
CA HIS A 55 -9.16 8.62 -7.71
C HIS A 55 -9.93 7.31 -7.82
N ASN A 56 -10.10 6.57 -6.71
CA ASN A 56 -10.76 5.27 -6.73
C ASN A 56 -11.73 5.14 -5.56
N PRO A 57 -12.83 5.93 -5.56
CA PRO A 57 -13.72 6.00 -4.40
C PRO A 57 -14.46 4.72 -4.06
N THR A 58 -14.51 3.75 -4.99
CA THR A 58 -15.17 2.47 -4.74
C THR A 58 -14.23 1.41 -4.19
N MET A 59 -12.94 1.72 -4.09
CA MET A 59 -11.92 0.80 -3.58
C MET A 59 -11.50 1.21 -2.19
N GLU A 60 -11.05 0.23 -1.41
CA GLU A 60 -10.55 0.49 -0.07
C GLU A 60 -9.02 0.40 -0.06
N PHE A 61 -8.39 1.35 0.60
CA PHE A 61 -6.93 1.39 0.74
C PHE A 61 -6.54 1.64 2.18
N LYS A 62 -5.40 1.10 2.57
CA LYS A 62 -4.81 1.41 3.88
C LYS A 62 -3.30 1.30 3.79
N MET A 63 -2.61 1.98 4.71
CA MET A 63 -1.17 1.84 4.83
C MET A 63 -0.86 1.03 6.09
N VAL A 64 0.13 0.14 5.99
CA VAL A 64 0.52 -0.73 7.10
C VAL A 64 2.02 -0.62 7.29
N LYS A 65 2.42 -0.41 8.54
CA LYS A 65 3.83 -0.31 8.88
C LYS A 65 4.53 -1.65 8.66
N VAL A 66 5.69 -1.60 8.01
CA VAL A 66 6.49 -2.79 7.78
C VAL A 66 7.11 -3.23 9.10
N LYS A 67 6.99 -4.50 9.42
CA LYS A 67 7.62 -5.05 10.62
C LYS A 67 9.11 -5.23 10.37
N ALA A 68 9.88 -4.80 11.34
CA ALA A 68 11.33 -4.94 11.29
C ALA A 68 11.75 -6.39 11.45
#